data_269a9fb73e30c8422d45816292b73e30
#
_entry.id   269a9fb73e30c8422d45816292b73e30
#
_cell.length_a   1.000
_cell.length_b   1.000
_cell.length_c   1.000
_cell.angle_alpha   90.00
_cell.angle_beta   90.00
_cell.angle_gamma   90.00
#
_symmetry.space_group_name_H-M   'P 1'
#
loop_
_entity.id
_entity.type
_entity.pdbx_description
1 polymer ?
#
loop_
_entity_poly.entity_id
_entity_poly.type
_entity_poly.pdbx_seq_one_letter_code
_entity_poly.pdbx_strand_id
1 'polypeptide(L)'
;MPKKINGCILRWNDKKILLNKKNPNKLKILNDPIYGFIQIPNTLIFDIIEHPYFQRLRRITQMGFTNLVYPGANHTRFHHAIGCIHLMQKAVRVLRFKQVVISDEEENALYIAILLHDIGHGAFSHALEHSIVHGISHEEISLKFMKKLNIEFDKKLTLAIKIFEGNYPRKFLCQLISSQLDIDRLDYLKRDSFYTGVTEGNISSDRLIAMMNVKDDGLVIEEKGIYSVEKFLIARRLMYWQVYLHKTGLVAENMLVFVLKRAKELAEVGVHLYASAALKYFLNNKISEVNFDNQTLEMFSKLDDYDILSAIKEWANHEDKVLSTLSKMIIDRKLLRIEIQKNKFDKVELDEKINIVCKEYQLSKREASFFTFQNSIKNQAYHQGNPIYILNKKGQLKDIAEASDQLNLQALTNPVVKYFICYPK
;
A
#
# COMPACT_ATOMS: atom_id res chain seq x y z
N MET A 1 44.15 26.34 19.22
CA MET A 1 43.21 25.57 20.08
C MET A 1 41.83 25.61 19.39
N PRO A 2 41.32 24.53 18.85
CA PRO A 2 39.98 24.55 18.27
C PRO A 2 38.93 24.27 19.35
N LYS A 3 37.90 25.10 19.39
CA LYS A 3 36.71 24.94 20.25
C LYS A 3 35.91 23.70 19.85
N LYS A 4 35.71 22.79 20.80
CA LYS A 4 34.78 21.66 20.66
C LYS A 4 33.35 22.19 20.56
N ILE A 5 32.68 21.92 19.43
CA ILE A 5 31.25 22.05 19.30
C ILE A 5 30.62 20.77 19.83
N ASN A 6 30.04 20.83 21.03
CA ASN A 6 29.23 19.75 21.57
C ASN A 6 27.94 19.63 20.76
N GLY A 7 27.89 18.65 19.86
CA GLY A 7 26.66 18.23 19.18
C GLY A 7 25.74 17.52 20.16
N CYS A 8 24.77 18.24 20.69
CA CYS A 8 23.69 17.66 21.49
C CYS A 8 22.71 16.94 20.55
N ILE A 9 22.85 15.64 20.42
CA ILE A 9 21.81 14.79 19.80
C ILE A 9 20.70 14.67 20.83
N LEU A 10 19.68 15.53 20.72
CA LEU A 10 18.47 15.42 21.51
C LEU A 10 17.76 14.09 21.18
N ARG A 11 17.72 13.17 22.14
CA ARG A 11 16.94 11.95 22.04
C ARG A 11 15.43 12.30 22.05
N TRP A 12 14.62 11.52 21.36
CA TRP A 12 13.16 11.69 21.28
C TRP A 12 12.48 11.85 22.66
N ASN A 13 13.03 11.20 23.68
CA ASN A 13 12.54 11.32 25.08
C ASN A 13 12.72 12.73 25.68
N ASP A 14 13.68 13.52 25.20
CA ASP A 14 13.91 14.88 25.74
C ASP A 14 12.84 15.86 25.19
N LYS A 15 12.23 15.55 24.02
CA LYS A 15 11.09 16.30 23.49
C LYS A 15 9.80 16.11 24.29
N LYS A 16 9.60 14.96 24.98
CA LYS A 16 8.43 14.75 25.85
C LYS A 16 8.33 15.80 26.97
N ILE A 17 9.45 16.34 27.43
CA ILE A 17 9.49 17.37 28.49
C ILE A 17 9.05 18.75 27.96
N LEU A 18 9.27 19.03 26.68
CA LEU A 18 8.91 20.32 26.06
C LEU A 18 7.47 20.36 25.48
N LEU A 19 6.86 19.21 25.19
CA LEU A 19 5.51 19.11 24.62
C LEU A 19 4.38 19.19 25.66
N ASN A 20 4.67 19.15 26.94
CA ASN A 20 3.69 19.21 28.02
C ASN A 20 3.17 20.63 28.33
N LYS A 21 3.42 21.62 27.51
CA LYS A 21 2.69 22.90 27.56
C LYS A 21 1.36 22.73 26.83
N LYS A 22 0.33 22.41 27.61
CA LYS A 22 -1.08 22.48 27.21
C LYS A 22 -1.34 23.78 26.46
N ASN A 23 -1.48 23.68 25.15
CA ASN A 23 -2.17 24.68 24.37
C ASN A 23 -3.51 24.05 23.94
N PRO A 24 -4.56 24.17 24.77
CA PRO A 24 -5.72 23.31 24.68
C PRO A 24 -6.63 23.55 23.46
N ASN A 25 -6.38 24.54 22.62
CA ASN A 25 -7.37 25.00 21.63
C ASN A 25 -6.82 25.28 20.23
N LYS A 26 -5.68 24.74 19.81
CA LYS A 26 -5.29 24.81 18.40
C LYS A 26 -5.85 23.64 17.61
N LEU A 27 -6.89 23.92 16.82
CA LEU A 27 -7.38 23.03 15.78
C LEU A 27 -6.21 22.69 14.84
N LYS A 28 -5.81 21.42 14.75
CA LYS A 28 -4.82 20.94 13.78
C LYS A 28 -5.54 20.51 12.53
N ILE A 29 -5.16 21.11 11.41
CA ILE A 29 -5.72 20.82 10.09
C ILE A 29 -4.61 20.54 9.09
N LEU A 30 -4.91 19.67 8.13
CA LEU A 30 -4.07 19.39 6.97
C LEU A 30 -4.87 19.67 5.70
N ASN A 31 -4.22 20.28 4.71
CA ASN A 31 -4.82 20.49 3.40
C ASN A 31 -4.66 19.23 2.55
N ASP A 32 -5.76 18.72 2.01
CA ASP A 32 -5.77 17.59 1.09
C ASP A 32 -6.47 18.01 -0.22
N PRO A 33 -5.91 17.71 -1.39
CA PRO A 33 -6.47 18.16 -2.67
C PRO A 33 -7.82 17.52 -3.00
N ILE A 34 -8.21 16.42 -2.32
CA ILE A 34 -9.44 15.66 -2.57
C ILE A 34 -10.53 16.02 -1.58
N TYR A 35 -10.17 16.19 -0.31
CA TYR A 35 -11.12 16.41 0.79
C TYR A 35 -11.08 17.83 1.36
N GLY A 36 -10.17 18.68 0.89
CA GLY A 36 -9.99 20.02 1.42
C GLY A 36 -9.32 19.99 2.81
N PHE A 37 -9.90 20.64 3.78
CA PHE A 37 -9.36 20.70 5.14
C PHE A 37 -9.70 19.43 5.93
N ILE A 38 -8.68 18.66 6.26
CA ILE A 38 -8.79 17.49 7.13
C ILE A 38 -8.43 17.88 8.55
N GLN A 39 -9.39 17.74 9.45
CA GLN A 39 -9.21 18.02 10.86
C GLN A 39 -8.61 16.83 11.58
N ILE A 40 -7.57 17.06 12.39
CA ILE A 40 -6.97 16.03 13.24
C ILE A 40 -7.78 15.96 14.54
N PRO A 41 -8.32 14.77 14.91
CA PRO A 41 -9.34 14.64 15.95
C PRO A 41 -8.85 15.01 17.35
N ASN A 42 -7.63 14.66 17.70
CA ASN A 42 -7.08 14.87 19.06
C ASN A 42 -5.54 14.84 19.06
N THR A 43 -4.97 15.12 20.23
CA THR A 43 -3.51 15.20 20.42
C THR A 43 -2.81 13.87 20.20
N LEU A 44 -3.39 12.73 20.62
CA LEU A 44 -2.77 11.41 20.42
C LEU A 44 -2.60 11.09 18.93
N ILE A 45 -3.64 11.33 18.12
CA ILE A 45 -3.57 11.15 16.67
C ILE A 45 -2.52 12.09 16.05
N PHE A 46 -2.46 13.35 16.52
CA PHE A 46 -1.44 14.28 16.07
C PHE A 46 -0.02 13.79 16.40
N ASP A 47 0.21 13.32 17.63
CA ASP A 47 1.52 12.82 18.06
C ASP A 47 1.93 11.57 17.27
N ILE A 48 0.99 10.69 16.92
CA ILE A 48 1.23 9.54 16.04
C ILE A 48 1.61 10.01 14.63
N ILE A 49 0.91 11.02 14.07
CA ILE A 49 1.23 11.58 12.77
C ILE A 49 2.64 12.19 12.76
N GLU A 50 3.03 12.90 13.82
CA GLU A 50 4.38 13.51 13.94
C GLU A 50 5.48 12.47 14.23
N HIS A 51 5.13 11.23 14.54
CA HIS A 51 6.12 10.19 14.83
C HIS A 51 6.95 9.84 13.58
N PRO A 52 8.29 9.64 13.69
CA PRO A 52 9.17 9.35 12.55
C PRO A 52 8.72 8.17 11.69
N TYR A 53 8.15 7.12 12.29
CA TYR A 53 7.62 5.96 11.56
C TYR A 53 6.47 6.34 10.62
N PHE A 54 5.59 7.25 11.05
CA PHE A 54 4.50 7.73 10.22
C PHE A 54 4.99 8.76 9.20
N GLN A 55 5.89 9.66 9.57
CA GLN A 55 6.46 10.67 8.68
C GLN A 55 7.23 10.05 7.49
N ARG A 56 7.75 8.82 7.64
CA ARG A 56 8.35 8.04 6.54
C ARG A 56 7.38 7.87 5.36
N LEU A 57 6.07 7.73 5.61
CA LEU A 57 5.06 7.55 4.56
C LEU A 57 5.01 8.71 3.56
N ARG A 58 5.53 9.89 3.89
CA ARG A 58 5.69 11.01 2.94
C ARG A 58 6.71 10.73 1.83
N ARG A 59 7.59 9.75 2.03
CA ARG A 59 8.66 9.37 1.11
C ARG A 59 8.42 8.00 0.46
N ILE A 60 7.20 7.48 0.58
CA ILE A 60 6.77 6.25 -0.07
C ILE A 60 5.58 6.58 -0.97
N THR A 61 5.75 6.40 -2.27
CA THR A 61 4.68 6.61 -3.25
C THR A 61 3.59 5.56 -3.07
N GLN A 62 2.33 6.00 -3.19
CA GLN A 62 1.17 5.09 -3.10
C GLN A 62 1.17 4.04 -4.21
N MET A 63 1.57 4.45 -5.40
CA MET A 63 1.36 3.67 -6.62
C MET A 63 2.68 3.28 -7.32
N GLY A 64 3.81 3.29 -6.61
CA GLY A 64 5.12 2.88 -7.17
C GLY A 64 5.44 3.59 -8.49
N PHE A 65 5.79 2.81 -9.53
CA PHE A 65 6.13 3.32 -10.86
C PHE A 65 4.95 3.65 -11.77
N THR A 66 3.74 3.73 -11.23
CA THR A 66 2.55 4.11 -12.02
C THR A 66 2.69 5.50 -12.64
N ASN A 67 3.51 6.39 -12.03
CA ASN A 67 3.83 7.71 -12.59
C ASN A 67 4.55 7.66 -13.93
N LEU A 68 5.16 6.54 -14.31
CA LEU A 68 5.73 6.35 -15.65
C LEU A 68 4.65 6.30 -16.76
N VAL A 69 3.40 6.09 -16.38
CA VAL A 69 2.22 6.07 -17.29
C VAL A 69 1.33 7.27 -17.02
N TYR A 70 1.02 7.51 -15.76
CA TYR A 70 0.15 8.58 -15.27
C TYR A 70 0.99 9.61 -14.52
N PRO A 71 1.50 10.65 -15.18
CA PRO A 71 2.50 11.55 -14.58
C PRO A 71 2.04 12.25 -13.30
N GLY A 72 0.73 12.38 -13.08
CA GLY A 72 0.15 12.92 -11.86
C GLY A 72 0.18 11.98 -10.65
N ALA A 73 0.44 10.68 -10.85
CA ALA A 73 0.41 9.65 -9.79
C ALA A 73 1.65 9.70 -8.88
N ASN A 74 1.86 10.84 -8.22
CA ASN A 74 3.00 11.09 -7.31
C ASN A 74 2.58 11.25 -5.85
N HIS A 75 1.33 10.99 -5.50
CA HIS A 75 0.88 11.02 -4.12
C HIS A 75 1.49 9.89 -3.32
N THR A 76 1.61 10.13 -2.03
CA THR A 76 2.30 9.23 -1.10
C THR A 76 1.31 8.52 -0.18
N ARG A 77 1.77 7.46 0.48
CA ARG A 77 0.98 6.76 1.50
C ARG A 77 0.57 7.64 2.66
N PHE A 78 1.31 8.72 2.91
CA PHE A 78 0.90 9.74 3.88
C PHE A 78 -0.44 10.39 3.49
N HIS A 79 -0.60 10.80 2.21
CA HIS A 79 -1.86 11.39 1.73
C HIS A 79 -3.03 10.42 1.89
N HIS A 80 -2.81 9.15 1.53
CA HIS A 80 -3.79 8.09 1.68
C HIS A 80 -4.21 7.89 3.14
N ALA A 81 -3.27 7.69 4.05
CA ALA A 81 -3.55 7.48 5.46
C ALA A 81 -4.31 8.65 6.10
N ILE A 82 -3.98 9.91 5.73
CA ILE A 82 -4.72 11.09 6.19
C ILE A 82 -6.12 11.17 5.57
N GLY A 83 -6.28 10.77 4.32
CA GLY A 83 -7.60 10.64 3.69
C GLY A 83 -8.47 9.59 4.35
N CYS A 84 -7.90 8.45 4.69
CA CYS A 84 -8.59 7.37 5.40
C CYS A 84 -9.12 7.81 6.77
N ILE A 85 -8.33 8.53 7.58
CA ILE A 85 -8.83 9.04 8.87
C ILE A 85 -9.98 10.04 8.68
N HIS A 86 -9.93 10.89 7.64
CA HIS A 86 -11.02 11.80 7.32
C HIS A 86 -12.32 11.05 6.99
N LEU A 87 -12.25 10.02 6.16
CA LEU A 87 -13.43 9.19 5.83
C LEU A 87 -13.91 8.40 7.05
N MET A 88 -13.01 7.89 7.90
CA MET A 88 -13.38 7.20 9.13
C MET A 88 -14.15 8.11 10.09
N GLN A 89 -13.73 9.37 10.26
CA GLN A 89 -14.48 10.36 11.07
C GLN A 89 -15.90 10.56 10.53
N LYS A 90 -16.08 10.60 9.20
CA LYS A 90 -17.40 10.68 8.58
C LYS A 90 -18.23 9.43 8.85
N ALA A 91 -17.65 8.24 8.71
CA ALA A 91 -18.33 6.97 8.91
C ALA A 91 -18.81 6.82 10.37
N VAL A 92 -17.95 7.08 11.35
CA VAL A 92 -18.32 7.05 12.77
C VAL A 92 -19.46 8.03 13.06
N ARG A 93 -19.40 9.26 12.54
CA ARG A 93 -20.46 10.26 12.71
C ARG A 93 -21.79 9.78 12.13
N VAL A 94 -21.78 9.20 10.94
CA VAL A 94 -23.00 8.67 10.29
C VAL A 94 -23.57 7.50 11.08
N LEU A 95 -22.74 6.57 11.53
CA LEU A 95 -23.19 5.40 12.30
C LEU A 95 -23.78 5.83 13.65
N ARG A 96 -23.14 6.75 14.37
CA ARG A 96 -23.70 7.32 15.61
C ARG A 96 -25.03 8.05 15.37
N PHE A 97 -25.15 8.81 14.28
CA PHE A 97 -26.43 9.45 13.90
C PHE A 97 -27.54 8.41 13.70
N LYS A 98 -27.19 7.23 13.18
CA LYS A 98 -28.11 6.08 13.02
C LYS A 98 -28.27 5.25 14.30
N GLN A 99 -27.90 5.80 15.46
CA GLN A 99 -28.03 5.18 16.79
C GLN A 99 -27.17 3.92 16.99
N VAL A 100 -26.14 3.72 16.14
CA VAL A 100 -25.13 2.69 16.41
C VAL A 100 -24.24 3.18 17.56
N VAL A 101 -24.23 2.45 18.65
CA VAL A 101 -23.41 2.78 19.82
C VAL A 101 -21.95 2.55 19.48
N ILE A 102 -21.15 3.59 19.49
CA ILE A 102 -19.67 3.53 19.36
C ILE A 102 -19.12 4.39 20.49
N SER A 103 -18.38 3.79 21.42
CA SER A 103 -17.76 4.53 22.52
C SER A 103 -16.66 5.46 22.02
N ASP A 104 -16.26 6.43 22.83
CA ASP A 104 -15.14 7.33 22.47
C ASP A 104 -13.80 6.58 22.40
N GLU A 105 -13.66 5.50 23.18
CA GLU A 105 -12.50 4.63 23.13
C GLU A 105 -12.44 3.84 21.82
N GLU A 106 -13.57 3.29 21.36
CA GLU A 106 -13.70 2.61 20.07
C GLU A 106 -13.48 3.57 18.90
N GLU A 107 -14.02 4.78 18.97
CA GLU A 107 -13.80 5.82 17.97
C GLU A 107 -12.30 6.16 17.84
N ASN A 108 -11.61 6.41 18.96
CA ASN A 108 -10.18 6.65 18.94
C ASN A 108 -9.39 5.46 18.38
N ALA A 109 -9.79 4.24 18.75
CA ALA A 109 -9.17 3.03 18.25
C ALA A 109 -9.34 2.85 16.74
N LEU A 110 -10.52 3.15 16.19
CA LEU A 110 -10.77 3.15 14.74
C LEU A 110 -9.89 4.17 14.02
N TYR A 111 -9.73 5.38 14.58
CA TYR A 111 -8.87 6.41 14.00
C TYR A 111 -7.42 5.98 13.97
N ILE A 112 -6.92 5.36 15.04
CA ILE A 112 -5.55 4.85 15.12
C ILE A 112 -5.36 3.66 14.17
N ALA A 113 -6.30 2.70 14.15
CA ALA A 113 -6.21 1.51 13.32
C ALA A 113 -6.15 1.87 11.83
N ILE A 114 -7.07 2.74 11.36
CA ILE A 114 -7.10 3.15 9.94
C ILE A 114 -5.93 4.07 9.58
N LEU A 115 -5.42 4.88 10.50
CA LEU A 115 -4.25 5.72 10.26
C LEU A 115 -2.98 4.89 10.06
N LEU A 116 -2.86 3.77 10.79
CA LEU A 116 -1.66 2.94 10.82
C LEU A 116 -1.76 1.67 9.98
N HIS A 117 -2.90 1.41 9.28
CA HIS A 117 -3.10 0.14 8.57
C HIS A 117 -2.00 -0.13 7.53
N ASP A 118 -1.51 0.90 6.85
CA ASP A 118 -0.52 0.86 5.78
C ASP A 118 0.91 1.24 6.22
N ILE A 119 1.16 1.44 7.53
CA ILE A 119 2.47 1.90 8.02
C ILE A 119 3.60 0.90 7.73
N GLY A 120 3.27 -0.36 7.52
CA GLY A 120 4.22 -1.44 7.21
C GLY A 120 4.64 -1.53 5.74
N HIS A 121 4.08 -0.75 4.84
CA HIS A 121 4.52 -0.76 3.46
C HIS A 121 5.97 -0.29 3.30
N GLY A 122 6.73 -1.00 2.46
CA GLY A 122 8.09 -0.65 2.07
C GLY A 122 8.17 0.29 0.88
N ALA A 123 9.38 0.69 0.53
CA ALA A 123 9.68 1.44 -0.68
C ALA A 123 9.17 0.68 -1.92
N PHE A 124 8.49 1.38 -2.84
CA PHE A 124 7.86 0.76 -4.00
C PHE A 124 6.98 -0.44 -3.66
N SER A 125 6.43 -0.46 -2.44
CA SER A 125 5.44 -1.42 -1.94
C SER A 125 5.82 -2.89 -2.23
N HIS A 126 5.16 -3.52 -3.20
CA HIS A 126 5.32 -4.96 -3.48
C HIS A 126 6.71 -5.36 -4.04
N ALA A 127 7.47 -4.42 -4.63
CA ALA A 127 8.79 -4.76 -5.16
C ALA A 127 9.77 -5.21 -4.07
N LEU A 128 9.73 -4.60 -2.88
CA LEU A 128 10.55 -5.01 -1.73
C LEU A 128 10.13 -6.36 -1.15
N GLU A 129 8.84 -6.63 -1.02
CA GLU A 129 8.28 -7.89 -0.48
C GLU A 129 8.72 -9.10 -1.32
N HIS A 130 8.93 -8.89 -2.62
CA HIS A 130 9.31 -9.96 -3.56
C HIS A 130 10.82 -10.03 -3.88
N SER A 131 11.64 -9.17 -3.28
CA SER A 131 13.06 -9.07 -3.64
C SER A 131 14.05 -9.21 -2.48
N ILE A 132 13.94 -8.40 -1.46
CA ILE A 132 14.92 -8.31 -0.38
C ILE A 132 14.36 -8.57 1.03
N VAL A 133 13.05 -8.53 1.19
CA VAL A 133 12.33 -8.94 2.41
C VAL A 133 11.37 -10.06 2.00
N HIS A 134 11.53 -11.25 2.58
CA HIS A 134 10.79 -12.43 2.13
C HIS A 134 9.85 -12.97 3.22
N GLY A 135 8.63 -13.33 2.81
CA GLY A 135 7.70 -14.13 3.62
C GLY A 135 7.08 -13.38 4.80
N ILE A 136 7.12 -12.05 4.80
CA ILE A 136 6.39 -11.23 5.77
C ILE A 136 5.56 -10.18 5.01
N SER A 137 4.27 -10.10 5.30
CA SER A 137 3.38 -9.17 4.66
C SER A 137 3.49 -7.75 5.25
N HIS A 138 3.06 -6.74 4.49
CA HIS A 138 3.01 -5.37 4.99
C HIS A 138 2.05 -5.22 6.18
N GLU A 139 0.99 -6.03 6.27
CA GLU A 139 0.08 -6.04 7.42
C GLU A 139 0.79 -6.53 8.68
N GLU A 140 1.62 -7.58 8.58
CA GLU A 140 2.43 -8.08 9.69
C GLU A 140 3.49 -7.06 10.14
N ILE A 141 4.10 -6.36 9.18
CA ILE A 141 5.04 -5.26 9.48
C ILE A 141 4.28 -4.08 10.12
N SER A 142 3.06 -3.74 9.62
CA SER A 142 2.20 -2.73 10.25
C SER A 142 1.92 -3.07 11.70
N LEU A 143 1.59 -4.32 11.98
CA LEU A 143 1.34 -4.80 13.33
C LEU A 143 2.59 -4.68 14.23
N LYS A 144 3.79 -4.96 13.70
CA LYS A 144 5.05 -4.77 14.46
C LYS A 144 5.27 -3.29 14.79
N PHE A 145 5.04 -2.37 13.86
CA PHE A 145 5.09 -0.92 14.12
C PHE A 145 4.04 -0.50 15.16
N MET A 146 2.80 -0.96 15.02
CA MET A 146 1.74 -0.64 15.97
C MET A 146 2.06 -1.14 17.38
N LYS A 147 2.59 -2.36 17.54
CA LYS A 147 3.01 -2.92 18.82
C LYS A 147 4.14 -2.09 19.47
N LYS A 148 5.10 -1.64 18.67
CA LYS A 148 6.19 -0.78 19.15
C LYS A 148 5.68 0.60 19.56
N LEU A 149 4.87 1.25 18.74
CA LEU A 149 4.21 2.51 19.06
C LEU A 149 3.31 2.37 20.32
N ASN A 150 2.64 1.24 20.49
CA ASN A 150 1.80 0.98 21.66
C ASN A 150 2.60 1.03 22.98
N ILE A 151 3.84 0.54 22.95
CA ILE A 151 4.74 0.65 24.11
C ILE A 151 5.12 2.12 24.36
N GLU A 152 5.48 2.85 23.31
CA GLU A 152 5.91 4.25 23.39
C GLU A 152 4.78 5.20 23.82
N PHE A 153 3.52 4.87 23.46
CA PHE A 153 2.32 5.64 23.81
C PHE A 153 1.54 5.06 25.01
N ASP A 154 2.25 4.41 25.97
CA ASP A 154 1.68 3.94 27.23
C ASP A 154 0.45 3.02 27.05
N LYS A 155 0.52 2.09 26.08
CA LYS A 155 -0.53 1.10 25.72
C LYS A 155 -1.84 1.70 25.19
N LYS A 156 -1.85 2.95 24.76
CA LYS A 156 -3.06 3.62 24.22
C LYS A 156 -3.52 3.08 22.86
N LEU A 157 -2.70 2.29 22.15
CA LEU A 157 -3.04 1.69 20.87
C LEU A 157 -3.59 0.26 20.99
N THR A 158 -3.74 -0.26 22.22
CA THR A 158 -4.08 -1.69 22.45
C THR A 158 -5.39 -2.09 21.79
N LEU A 159 -6.44 -1.25 21.89
CA LEU A 159 -7.73 -1.51 21.26
C LEU A 159 -7.65 -1.41 19.74
N ALA A 160 -6.91 -0.43 19.22
CA ALA A 160 -6.68 -0.28 17.78
C ALA A 160 -6.00 -1.52 17.17
N ILE A 161 -5.03 -2.10 17.87
CA ILE A 161 -4.36 -3.33 17.46
C ILE A 161 -5.35 -4.50 17.38
N LYS A 162 -6.22 -4.68 18.41
CA LYS A 162 -7.24 -5.74 18.40
C LYS A 162 -8.22 -5.60 17.23
N ILE A 163 -8.64 -4.38 16.91
CA ILE A 163 -9.52 -4.09 15.78
C ILE A 163 -8.80 -4.38 14.46
N PHE A 164 -7.55 -3.96 14.32
CA PHE A 164 -6.73 -4.20 13.12
C PHE A 164 -6.48 -5.69 12.87
N GLU A 165 -6.20 -6.47 13.93
CA GLU A 165 -6.02 -7.92 13.84
C GLU A 165 -7.34 -8.69 13.58
N GLY A 166 -8.50 -8.02 13.58
CA GLY A 166 -9.80 -8.67 13.46
C GLY A 166 -10.24 -9.44 14.72
N ASN A 167 -9.53 -9.26 15.84
CA ASN A 167 -9.72 -9.98 17.10
C ASN A 167 -10.62 -9.21 18.10
N TYR A 168 -11.41 -8.25 17.62
CA TYR A 168 -12.35 -7.51 18.44
C TYR A 168 -13.78 -8.07 18.26
N PRO A 169 -14.56 -8.25 19.35
CA PRO A 169 -15.88 -8.91 19.26
C PRO A 169 -16.86 -8.21 18.32
N ARG A 170 -16.79 -6.88 18.23
CA ARG A 170 -17.69 -6.10 17.38
C ARG A 170 -17.18 -6.08 15.93
N LYS A 171 -17.72 -6.98 15.13
CA LYS A 171 -17.26 -7.27 13.75
C LYS A 171 -17.25 -6.07 12.82
N PHE A 172 -18.32 -5.22 12.89
CA PHE A 172 -18.41 -4.06 11.99
C PHE A 172 -17.26 -3.07 12.17
N LEU A 173 -16.68 -2.95 13.39
CA LEU A 173 -15.51 -2.10 13.62
C LEU A 173 -14.29 -2.62 12.88
N CYS A 174 -14.07 -3.94 12.87
CA CYS A 174 -13.02 -4.56 12.07
C CYS A 174 -13.29 -4.41 10.57
N GLN A 175 -14.57 -4.53 10.15
CA GLN A 175 -14.98 -4.39 8.75
C GLN A 175 -14.83 -2.98 8.21
N LEU A 176 -14.88 -1.95 9.03
CA LEU A 176 -14.57 -0.58 8.63
C LEU A 176 -13.09 -0.42 8.24
N ILE A 177 -12.19 -1.22 8.84
CA ILE A 177 -10.75 -1.23 8.52
C ILE A 177 -10.47 -2.14 7.34
N SER A 178 -11.00 -3.38 7.33
CA SER A 178 -10.72 -4.39 6.33
C SER A 178 -11.96 -5.19 5.98
N SER A 179 -12.53 -4.91 4.80
CA SER A 179 -13.64 -5.65 4.19
C SER A 179 -13.64 -5.45 2.68
N GLN A 180 -14.70 -5.86 1.96
CA GLN A 180 -14.80 -5.55 0.54
C GLN A 180 -15.25 -4.12 0.24
N LEU A 181 -15.88 -3.46 1.20
CA LEU A 181 -16.28 -2.07 1.14
C LEU A 181 -15.91 -1.41 2.46
N ASP A 182 -14.66 -1.04 2.62
CA ASP A 182 -14.04 -0.43 3.79
C ASP A 182 -13.53 0.98 3.50
N ILE A 183 -13.06 1.63 4.53
CA ILE A 183 -12.57 3.03 4.46
C ILE A 183 -11.29 3.15 3.63
N ASP A 184 -10.41 2.16 3.68
CA ASP A 184 -9.20 2.06 2.86
C ASP A 184 -9.57 2.15 1.36
N ARG A 185 -10.44 1.25 0.89
CA ARG A 185 -10.89 1.21 -0.52
C ARG A 185 -11.61 2.46 -0.95
N LEU A 186 -12.38 3.08 -0.07
CA LEU A 186 -13.09 4.33 -0.36
C LEU A 186 -12.14 5.50 -0.56
N ASP A 187 -10.99 5.54 0.13
CA ASP A 187 -9.99 6.57 -0.09
C ASP A 187 -9.17 6.29 -1.34
N TYR A 188 -8.50 5.12 -1.42
CA TYR A 188 -7.55 4.92 -2.50
C TYR A 188 -8.21 4.94 -3.89
N LEU A 189 -9.39 4.38 -4.08
CA LEU A 189 -10.06 4.45 -5.38
C LEU A 189 -10.32 5.88 -5.82
N LYS A 190 -10.83 6.72 -4.92
CA LYS A 190 -11.09 8.12 -5.21
C LYS A 190 -9.79 8.91 -5.40
N ARG A 191 -8.80 8.65 -4.57
CA ARG A 191 -7.49 9.32 -4.60
C ARG A 191 -6.70 8.95 -5.84
N ASP A 192 -6.58 7.69 -6.14
CA ASP A 192 -5.83 7.21 -7.30
C ASP A 192 -6.51 7.63 -8.61
N SER A 193 -7.85 7.62 -8.67
CA SER A 193 -8.61 8.19 -9.79
C SER A 193 -8.26 9.66 -10.02
N PHE A 194 -8.21 10.46 -8.96
CA PHE A 194 -7.87 11.88 -9.05
C PHE A 194 -6.44 12.10 -9.57
N TYR A 195 -5.45 11.43 -8.96
CA TYR A 195 -4.04 11.65 -9.29
C TYR A 195 -3.62 11.02 -10.63
N THR A 196 -4.30 9.96 -11.06
CA THR A 196 -4.06 9.36 -12.40
C THR A 196 -4.82 10.08 -13.50
N GLY A 197 -5.89 10.81 -13.17
CA GLY A 197 -6.82 11.39 -14.13
C GLY A 197 -7.77 10.36 -14.78
N VAL A 198 -7.85 9.14 -14.23
CA VAL A 198 -8.74 8.06 -14.73
C VAL A 198 -10.10 8.18 -14.07
N THR A 199 -11.04 8.78 -14.76
CA THR A 199 -12.37 9.14 -14.22
C THR A 199 -13.26 7.95 -13.90
N GLU A 200 -13.00 6.78 -14.46
CA GLU A 200 -13.71 5.54 -14.18
C GLU A 200 -13.59 5.09 -12.72
N GLY A 201 -12.51 5.48 -12.06
CA GLY A 201 -12.29 5.25 -10.62
C GLY A 201 -13.06 6.20 -9.70
N ASN A 202 -13.70 7.23 -10.25
CA ASN A 202 -14.42 8.21 -9.43
C ASN A 202 -15.69 7.59 -8.80
N ILE A 203 -15.62 7.39 -7.48
CA ILE A 203 -16.70 6.86 -6.64
C ILE A 203 -17.28 7.95 -5.74
N SER A 204 -18.54 7.80 -5.35
CA SER A 204 -19.19 8.68 -4.37
C SER A 204 -18.97 8.16 -2.94
N SER A 205 -17.76 8.32 -2.40
CA SER A 205 -17.42 7.87 -1.03
C SER A 205 -18.38 8.45 0.01
N ASP A 206 -18.75 9.73 -0.10
CA ASP A 206 -19.68 10.39 0.83
C ASP A 206 -21.06 9.72 0.83
N ARG A 207 -21.59 9.34 -0.35
CA ARG A 207 -22.87 8.66 -0.43
C ARG A 207 -22.78 7.22 0.11
N LEU A 208 -21.71 6.50 -0.19
CA LEU A 208 -21.48 5.16 0.34
C LEU A 208 -21.46 5.19 1.88
N ILE A 209 -20.70 6.13 2.47
CA ILE A 209 -20.64 6.31 3.92
C ILE A 209 -22.03 6.69 4.48
N ALA A 210 -22.76 7.59 3.84
CA ALA A 210 -24.10 7.98 4.26
C ALA A 210 -25.10 6.80 4.26
N MET A 211 -24.86 5.78 3.42
CA MET A 211 -25.69 4.56 3.35
C MET A 211 -25.17 3.41 4.23
N MET A 212 -24.01 3.55 4.89
CA MET A 212 -23.53 2.57 5.86
C MET A 212 -24.48 2.47 7.06
N ASN A 213 -24.67 1.25 7.54
CA ASN A 213 -25.42 0.95 8.77
C ASN A 213 -24.85 -0.34 9.40
N VAL A 214 -25.35 -0.72 10.56
CA VAL A 214 -24.98 -1.95 11.25
C VAL A 214 -26.22 -2.80 11.50
N LYS A 215 -26.14 -4.08 11.19
CA LYS A 215 -27.19 -5.05 11.48
C LYS A 215 -26.53 -6.36 11.93
N ASP A 216 -26.98 -6.90 13.07
CA ASP A 216 -26.46 -8.13 13.66
C ASP A 216 -24.92 -8.11 13.80
N ASP A 217 -24.41 -6.98 14.29
CA ASP A 217 -22.99 -6.65 14.47
C ASP A 217 -22.13 -6.67 13.17
N GLY A 218 -22.77 -6.72 12.01
CA GLY A 218 -22.14 -6.62 10.68
C GLY A 218 -22.33 -5.25 10.04
N LEU A 219 -21.32 -4.79 9.30
CA LEU A 219 -21.41 -3.61 8.45
C LEU A 219 -22.31 -3.92 7.24
N VAL A 220 -23.28 -3.06 7.00
CA VAL A 220 -24.25 -3.23 5.90
C VAL A 220 -24.46 -1.91 5.17
N ILE A 221 -24.99 -1.97 3.95
CA ILE A 221 -25.42 -0.79 3.19
C ILE A 221 -26.94 -0.78 3.08
N GLU A 222 -27.56 0.36 3.35
CA GLU A 222 -29.01 0.51 3.15
C GLU A 222 -29.38 0.36 1.68
N GLU A 223 -30.56 -0.19 1.40
CA GLU A 223 -31.09 -0.47 0.06
C GLU A 223 -30.94 0.70 -0.92
N LYS A 224 -31.11 1.95 -0.44
CA LYS A 224 -30.92 3.18 -1.22
C LYS A 224 -29.48 3.36 -1.75
N GLY A 225 -28.54 2.59 -1.23
CA GLY A 225 -27.13 2.61 -1.61
C GLY A 225 -26.73 1.62 -2.70
N ILE A 226 -27.64 0.74 -3.16
CA ILE A 226 -27.34 -0.34 -4.12
C ILE A 226 -26.56 0.18 -5.32
N TYR A 227 -27.07 1.18 -6.04
CA TYR A 227 -26.40 1.72 -7.23
C TYR A 227 -25.01 2.34 -6.96
N SER A 228 -24.78 2.83 -5.72
CA SER A 228 -23.47 3.32 -5.33
C SER A 228 -22.47 2.18 -5.08
N VAL A 229 -22.93 1.04 -4.54
CA VAL A 229 -22.13 -0.17 -4.39
C VAL A 229 -21.81 -0.79 -5.73
N GLU A 230 -22.78 -0.87 -6.63
CA GLU A 230 -22.56 -1.33 -8.02
C GLU A 230 -21.48 -0.51 -8.71
N LYS A 231 -21.62 0.82 -8.68
CA LYS A 231 -20.63 1.74 -9.25
C LYS A 231 -19.24 1.55 -8.59
N PHE A 232 -19.19 1.36 -7.28
CA PHE A 232 -17.94 1.09 -6.56
C PHE A 232 -17.25 -0.19 -7.05
N LEU A 233 -17.98 -1.29 -7.21
CA LEU A 233 -17.43 -2.56 -7.69
C LEU A 233 -16.95 -2.46 -9.14
N ILE A 234 -17.69 -1.76 -9.99
CA ILE A 234 -17.31 -1.50 -11.39
C ILE A 234 -16.07 -0.61 -11.44
N ALA A 235 -16.05 0.49 -10.71
CA ALA A 235 -14.92 1.40 -10.63
C ALA A 235 -13.65 0.68 -10.16
N ARG A 236 -13.76 -0.14 -9.10
CA ARG A 236 -12.67 -0.98 -8.60
C ARG A 236 -12.11 -1.88 -9.70
N ARG A 237 -12.97 -2.60 -10.42
CA ARG A 237 -12.54 -3.46 -11.54
C ARG A 237 -11.81 -2.67 -12.64
N LEU A 238 -12.35 -1.51 -13.03
CA LEU A 238 -11.76 -0.68 -14.07
C LEU A 238 -10.40 -0.12 -13.63
N MET A 239 -10.29 0.41 -12.42
CA MET A 239 -9.01 0.87 -11.87
C MET A 239 -7.96 -0.24 -11.82
N TYR A 240 -8.35 -1.48 -11.46
CA TYR A 240 -7.41 -2.59 -11.49
C TYR A 240 -6.84 -2.84 -12.88
N TRP A 241 -7.67 -2.89 -13.90
CA TRP A 241 -7.20 -3.21 -15.25
C TRP A 241 -6.56 -2.03 -15.99
N GLN A 242 -7.03 -0.82 -15.76
CA GLN A 242 -6.51 0.36 -16.45
C GLN A 242 -5.26 0.92 -15.74
N VAL A 243 -5.23 0.88 -14.42
CA VAL A 243 -4.21 1.57 -13.62
C VAL A 243 -3.27 0.59 -12.93
N TYR A 244 -3.75 -0.18 -11.94
CA TYR A 244 -2.86 -1.00 -11.09
C TYR A 244 -2.19 -2.15 -11.86
N LEU A 245 -2.86 -2.72 -12.84
CA LEU A 245 -2.34 -3.79 -13.71
C LEU A 245 -2.00 -3.28 -15.11
N HIS A 246 -1.73 -1.97 -15.25
CA HIS A 246 -1.29 -1.42 -16.52
C HIS A 246 0.06 -2.00 -16.91
N LYS A 247 0.17 -2.45 -18.18
CA LYS A 247 1.35 -3.16 -18.71
C LYS A 247 2.69 -2.49 -18.40
N THR A 248 2.77 -1.15 -18.50
CA THR A 248 4.02 -0.40 -18.26
C THR A 248 4.39 -0.38 -16.77
N GLY A 249 3.39 -0.21 -15.88
CA GLY A 249 3.60 -0.30 -14.42
C GLY A 249 4.11 -1.68 -14.03
N LEU A 250 3.42 -2.74 -14.50
CA LEU A 250 3.82 -4.13 -14.25
C LEU A 250 5.26 -4.42 -14.66
N VAL A 251 5.66 -3.95 -15.85
CA VAL A 251 7.04 -4.13 -16.34
C VAL A 251 8.04 -3.43 -15.44
N ALA A 252 7.78 -2.15 -15.10
CA ALA A 252 8.69 -1.36 -14.29
C ALA A 252 8.87 -1.96 -12.89
N GLU A 253 7.78 -2.41 -12.25
CA GLU A 253 7.83 -3.09 -10.95
C GLU A 253 8.61 -4.41 -11.01
N ASN A 254 8.35 -5.25 -12.01
CA ASN A 254 9.11 -6.50 -12.17
C ASN A 254 10.59 -6.24 -12.46
N MET A 255 10.92 -5.23 -13.28
CA MET A 255 12.31 -4.83 -13.51
C MET A 255 12.98 -4.38 -12.20
N LEU A 256 12.29 -3.62 -11.35
CA LEU A 256 12.81 -3.23 -10.04
C LEU A 256 13.07 -4.46 -9.16
N VAL A 257 12.14 -5.42 -9.13
CA VAL A 257 12.34 -6.70 -8.42
C VAL A 257 13.63 -7.38 -8.88
N PHE A 258 13.88 -7.44 -10.19
CA PHE A 258 15.10 -8.07 -10.73
C PHE A 258 16.36 -7.25 -10.45
N VAL A 259 16.31 -5.93 -10.50
CA VAL A 259 17.43 -5.06 -10.08
C VAL A 259 17.81 -5.34 -8.63
N LEU A 260 16.82 -5.36 -7.72
CA LEU A 260 17.06 -5.61 -6.31
C LEU A 260 17.55 -7.04 -6.03
N LYS A 261 17.02 -8.05 -6.73
CA LYS A 261 17.52 -9.42 -6.66
C LYS A 261 18.97 -9.52 -7.12
N ARG A 262 19.33 -8.89 -8.25
CA ARG A 262 20.72 -8.89 -8.73
C ARG A 262 21.64 -8.16 -7.77
N ALA A 263 21.24 -7.01 -7.26
CA ALA A 263 22.01 -6.28 -6.24
C ALA A 263 22.25 -7.14 -4.99
N LYS A 264 21.23 -7.89 -4.55
CA LYS A 264 21.37 -8.81 -3.41
C LYS A 264 22.33 -9.95 -3.71
N GLU A 265 22.25 -10.60 -4.88
CA GLU A 265 23.20 -11.64 -5.30
C GLU A 265 24.63 -11.13 -5.28
N LEU A 266 24.88 -9.93 -5.80
CA LEU A 266 26.20 -9.31 -5.82
C LEU A 266 26.70 -8.99 -4.40
N ALA A 267 25.84 -8.47 -3.54
CA ALA A 267 26.19 -8.20 -2.14
C ALA A 267 26.52 -9.48 -1.36
N GLU A 268 25.80 -10.59 -1.61
CA GLU A 268 26.04 -11.90 -0.98
C GLU A 268 27.41 -12.50 -1.36
N VAL A 269 27.94 -12.18 -2.54
CA VAL A 269 29.31 -12.60 -2.96
C VAL A 269 30.37 -11.55 -2.64
N GLY A 270 30.04 -10.52 -1.83
CA GLY A 270 30.99 -9.54 -1.34
C GLY A 270 31.26 -8.35 -2.26
N VAL A 271 30.50 -8.18 -3.34
CA VAL A 271 30.61 -6.99 -4.21
C VAL A 271 30.12 -5.76 -3.46
N HIS A 272 30.93 -4.72 -3.43
CA HIS A 272 30.55 -3.46 -2.80
C HIS A 272 29.62 -2.64 -3.69
N LEU A 273 28.38 -2.46 -3.24
CA LEU A 273 27.38 -1.64 -3.93
C LEU A 273 27.13 -0.32 -3.19
N TYR A 274 26.91 0.75 -3.95
CA TYR A 274 26.40 1.99 -3.38
C TYR A 274 24.98 1.72 -2.84
N ALA A 275 24.78 2.05 -1.56
CA ALA A 275 23.49 1.94 -0.90
C ALA A 275 23.48 2.79 0.38
N SER A 276 22.33 3.34 0.75
CA SER A 276 22.15 3.90 2.09
C SER A 276 22.37 2.85 3.17
N ALA A 277 22.59 3.27 4.40
CA ALA A 277 22.80 2.34 5.51
C ALA A 277 21.62 1.37 5.68
N ALA A 278 20.38 1.85 5.47
CA ALA A 278 19.18 1.04 5.53
C ALA A 278 19.15 0.01 4.39
N LEU A 279 19.31 0.43 3.14
CA LEU A 279 19.32 -0.48 2.00
C LEU A 279 20.45 -1.50 2.10
N LYS A 280 21.67 -1.07 2.48
CA LYS A 280 22.81 -1.95 2.69
C LYS A 280 22.53 -3.06 3.71
N TYR A 281 21.82 -2.72 4.80
CA TYR A 281 21.40 -3.72 5.79
C TYR A 281 20.57 -4.84 5.13
N PHE A 282 19.58 -4.50 4.30
CA PHE A 282 18.71 -5.49 3.65
C PHE A 282 19.40 -6.24 2.50
N LEU A 283 20.36 -5.62 1.81
CA LEU A 283 21.16 -6.32 0.79
C LEU A 283 22.10 -7.37 1.40
N ASN A 284 22.70 -7.07 2.55
CA ASN A 284 23.70 -7.95 3.18
C ASN A 284 23.10 -9.01 4.11
N ASN A 285 21.84 -8.91 4.51
CA ASN A 285 21.20 -9.84 5.43
C ASN A 285 20.02 -10.56 4.77
N LYS A 286 19.90 -11.86 5.01
CA LYS A 286 18.72 -12.64 4.61
C LYS A 286 17.60 -12.41 5.61
N ILE A 287 16.69 -11.50 5.26
CA ILE A 287 15.55 -11.14 6.11
C ILE A 287 14.35 -11.98 5.70
N SER A 288 13.70 -12.57 6.70
CA SER A 288 12.47 -13.35 6.61
C SER A 288 11.58 -13.07 7.83
N GLU A 289 10.38 -13.59 7.86
CA GLU A 289 9.47 -13.47 9.00
C GLU A 289 10.12 -13.88 10.33
N VAL A 290 10.90 -14.98 10.32
CA VAL A 290 11.50 -15.57 11.51
C VAL A 290 12.55 -14.66 12.19
N ASN A 291 13.28 -13.88 11.39
CA ASN A 291 14.37 -13.01 11.90
C ASN A 291 14.06 -11.50 11.77
N PHE A 292 12.80 -11.14 11.52
CA PHE A 292 12.37 -9.75 11.46
C PHE A 292 12.18 -9.20 12.89
N ASP A 293 13.29 -8.86 13.54
CA ASP A 293 13.36 -8.37 14.91
C ASP A 293 13.21 -6.83 15.02
N ASN A 294 13.39 -6.29 16.23
CA ASN A 294 13.31 -4.85 16.46
C ASN A 294 14.42 -4.06 15.74
N GLN A 295 15.62 -4.62 15.56
CA GLN A 295 16.69 -3.98 14.81
C GLN A 295 16.33 -3.89 13.33
N THR A 296 15.79 -4.95 12.78
CA THR A 296 15.30 -5.01 11.40
C THR A 296 14.15 -4.01 11.19
N LEU A 297 13.21 -3.91 12.13
CA LEU A 297 12.14 -2.93 12.09
C LEU A 297 12.66 -1.49 12.08
N GLU A 298 13.69 -1.20 12.89
CA GLU A 298 14.36 0.12 12.90
C GLU A 298 15.04 0.43 11.56
N MET A 299 15.71 -0.54 10.96
CA MET A 299 16.31 -0.35 9.63
C MET A 299 15.24 -0.18 8.56
N PHE A 300 14.15 -0.96 8.64
CA PHE A 300 13.00 -0.84 7.73
C PHE A 300 12.33 0.53 7.83
N SER A 301 12.25 1.11 9.04
CA SER A 301 11.69 2.44 9.25
C SER A 301 12.50 3.58 8.61
N LYS A 302 13.73 3.32 8.21
CA LYS A 302 14.63 4.26 7.55
C LYS A 302 14.71 4.09 6.05
N LEU A 303 14.10 3.01 5.53
CA LEU A 303 14.11 2.67 4.11
C LEU A 303 12.88 3.27 3.41
N ASP A 304 13.12 4.03 2.34
CA ASP A 304 12.07 4.64 1.52
C ASP A 304 12.42 4.66 0.02
N ASP A 305 11.57 5.24 -0.82
CA ASP A 305 11.73 5.25 -2.29
C ASP A 305 13.01 5.97 -2.72
N TYR A 306 13.45 6.98 -1.97
CA TYR A 306 14.67 7.73 -2.31
C TYR A 306 15.92 6.88 -2.15
N ASP A 307 15.97 5.96 -1.17
CA ASP A 307 17.08 5.03 -1.03
C ASP A 307 17.24 4.15 -2.27
N ILE A 308 16.12 3.63 -2.76
CA ILE A 308 16.08 2.74 -3.92
C ILE A 308 16.45 3.51 -5.20
N LEU A 309 15.84 4.67 -5.43
CA LEU A 309 16.11 5.48 -6.62
C LEU A 309 17.56 5.98 -6.66
N SER A 310 18.10 6.42 -5.53
CA SER A 310 19.51 6.82 -5.44
C SER A 310 20.44 5.68 -5.78
N ALA A 311 20.19 4.48 -5.23
CA ALA A 311 20.97 3.30 -5.52
C ALA A 311 20.90 2.89 -7.00
N ILE A 312 19.71 2.86 -7.60
CA ILE A 312 19.53 2.53 -9.02
C ILE A 312 20.30 3.50 -9.95
N LYS A 313 20.32 4.81 -9.61
CA LYS A 313 21.08 5.80 -10.38
C LYS A 313 22.58 5.50 -10.37
N GLU A 314 23.14 5.13 -9.24
CA GLU A 314 24.54 4.73 -9.13
C GLU A 314 24.81 3.38 -9.80
N TRP A 315 23.91 2.40 -9.61
CA TRP A 315 24.04 1.08 -10.23
C TRP A 315 23.94 1.10 -11.76
N ALA A 316 23.34 2.13 -12.35
CA ALA A 316 23.33 2.30 -13.81
C ALA A 316 24.72 2.39 -14.43
N ASN A 317 25.76 2.72 -13.64
CA ASN A 317 27.15 2.79 -14.07
C ASN A 317 28.02 1.66 -13.48
N HIS A 318 27.41 0.64 -12.86
CA HIS A 318 28.13 -0.48 -12.26
C HIS A 318 28.74 -1.42 -13.32
N GLU A 319 29.83 -2.10 -12.99
CA GLU A 319 30.53 -3.04 -13.89
C GLU A 319 29.72 -4.28 -14.26
N ASP A 320 28.81 -4.74 -13.35
CA ASP A 320 27.91 -5.85 -13.62
C ASP A 320 26.89 -5.46 -14.69
N LYS A 321 26.94 -6.16 -15.83
CA LYS A 321 26.10 -5.87 -17.00
C LYS A 321 24.60 -5.99 -16.73
N VAL A 322 24.19 -6.96 -15.90
CA VAL A 322 22.76 -7.16 -15.59
C VAL A 322 22.26 -6.01 -14.73
N LEU A 323 22.96 -5.71 -13.65
CA LEU A 323 22.58 -4.64 -12.72
C LEU A 323 22.56 -3.28 -13.42
N SER A 324 23.63 -2.94 -14.15
CA SER A 324 23.76 -1.63 -14.81
C SER A 324 22.74 -1.45 -15.93
N THR A 325 22.53 -2.46 -16.77
CA THR A 325 21.60 -2.37 -17.89
C THR A 325 20.16 -2.20 -17.40
N LEU A 326 19.68 -3.04 -16.46
CA LEU A 326 18.33 -2.94 -15.92
C LEU A 326 18.11 -1.61 -15.19
N SER A 327 19.09 -1.17 -14.41
CA SER A 327 19.04 0.12 -13.70
C SER A 327 18.93 1.28 -14.70
N LYS A 328 19.76 1.31 -15.73
CA LYS A 328 19.74 2.31 -16.80
C LYS A 328 18.42 2.30 -17.55
N MET A 329 17.89 1.10 -17.87
CA MET A 329 16.59 0.97 -18.55
C MET A 329 15.44 1.58 -17.72
N ILE A 330 15.45 1.43 -16.39
CA ILE A 330 14.43 2.05 -15.51
C ILE A 330 14.60 3.57 -15.54
N ILE A 331 15.80 4.08 -15.31
CA ILE A 331 16.08 5.53 -15.24
C ILE A 331 15.73 6.23 -16.56
N ASP A 332 16.14 5.63 -17.70
CA ASP A 332 15.89 6.18 -19.04
C ASP A 332 14.46 5.90 -19.54
N ARG A 333 13.63 5.21 -18.74
CA ARG A 333 12.30 4.71 -19.16
C ARG A 333 12.31 3.89 -20.44
N LYS A 334 13.39 3.14 -20.69
CA LYS A 334 13.53 2.20 -21.80
C LYS A 334 13.14 0.78 -21.35
N LEU A 335 11.91 0.65 -20.88
CA LEU A 335 11.41 -0.58 -20.26
C LEU A 335 11.33 -1.73 -21.26
N LEU A 336 11.40 -2.97 -20.74
CA LEU A 336 11.19 -4.20 -21.50
C LEU A 336 9.84 -4.17 -22.23
N ARG A 337 9.73 -4.88 -23.31
CA ARG A 337 8.45 -5.18 -23.98
C ARG A 337 7.66 -6.16 -23.11
N ILE A 338 6.35 -6.00 -23.09
CA ILE A 338 5.43 -6.94 -22.43
C ILE A 338 4.33 -7.35 -23.40
N GLU A 339 4.07 -8.64 -23.45
CA GLU A 339 2.92 -9.23 -24.13
C GLU A 339 2.02 -9.88 -23.09
N ILE A 340 0.71 -9.65 -23.19
CA ILE A 340 -0.29 -10.13 -22.24
C ILE A 340 -1.37 -10.90 -22.98
N GLN A 341 -1.69 -12.11 -22.52
CA GLN A 341 -2.73 -12.96 -23.11
C GLN A 341 -3.51 -13.75 -22.05
N LYS A 342 -4.61 -14.42 -22.47
CA LYS A 342 -5.44 -15.24 -21.58
C LYS A 342 -4.83 -16.60 -21.28
N ASN A 343 -4.09 -17.17 -22.23
CA ASN A 343 -3.48 -18.49 -22.10
C ASN A 343 -2.03 -18.36 -21.59
N LYS A 344 -1.50 -19.41 -20.99
CA LYS A 344 -0.08 -19.47 -20.61
C LYS A 344 0.79 -19.39 -21.87
N PHE A 345 1.94 -18.71 -21.76
CA PHE A 345 2.98 -18.77 -22.77
C PHE A 345 3.65 -20.12 -22.75
N ASP A 346 4.06 -20.63 -23.91
CA ASP A 346 4.80 -21.87 -24.02
C ASP A 346 6.22 -21.68 -23.45
N LYS A 347 6.71 -22.72 -22.81
CA LYS A 347 8.09 -22.76 -22.33
C LYS A 347 9.11 -22.65 -23.48
N VAL A 348 8.80 -23.20 -24.63
CA VAL A 348 9.63 -23.10 -25.85
C VAL A 348 9.78 -21.64 -26.27
N GLU A 349 8.68 -20.89 -26.32
CA GLU A 349 8.70 -19.47 -26.65
C GLU A 349 9.56 -18.65 -25.66
N LEU A 350 9.47 -18.93 -24.36
CA LEU A 350 10.31 -18.31 -23.35
C LEU A 350 11.80 -18.64 -23.57
N ASP A 351 12.12 -19.92 -23.80
CA ASP A 351 13.51 -20.36 -24.02
C ASP A 351 14.11 -19.77 -25.30
N GLU A 352 13.33 -19.61 -26.37
CA GLU A 352 13.74 -18.93 -27.60
C GLU A 352 14.10 -17.46 -27.34
N LYS A 353 13.22 -16.73 -26.64
CA LYS A 353 13.47 -15.33 -26.28
C LYS A 353 14.72 -15.20 -25.38
N ILE A 354 14.91 -16.09 -24.43
CA ILE A 354 16.13 -16.12 -23.59
C ILE A 354 17.36 -16.34 -24.45
N ASN A 355 17.33 -17.27 -25.41
CA ASN A 355 18.46 -17.54 -26.29
C ASN A 355 18.82 -16.34 -27.19
N ILE A 356 17.84 -15.57 -27.64
CA ILE A 356 18.06 -14.31 -28.38
C ILE A 356 18.84 -13.32 -27.49
N VAL A 357 18.35 -13.10 -26.25
CA VAL A 357 18.99 -12.19 -25.29
C VAL A 357 20.43 -12.64 -24.95
N CYS A 358 20.66 -13.95 -24.78
CA CYS A 358 22.00 -14.49 -24.57
C CYS A 358 22.96 -14.07 -25.69
N LYS A 359 22.52 -14.14 -26.94
CA LYS A 359 23.36 -13.80 -28.13
C LYS A 359 23.57 -12.30 -28.25
N GLU A 360 22.50 -11.50 -28.13
CA GLU A 360 22.55 -10.04 -28.32
C GLU A 360 23.37 -9.32 -27.26
N TYR A 361 23.17 -9.73 -25.99
CA TYR A 361 23.82 -9.08 -24.84
C TYR A 361 25.09 -9.81 -24.37
N GLN A 362 25.43 -10.94 -24.99
CA GLN A 362 26.56 -11.80 -24.59
C GLN A 362 26.46 -12.20 -23.11
N LEU A 363 25.29 -12.71 -22.71
CA LEU A 363 24.96 -13.11 -21.36
C LEU A 363 24.80 -14.63 -21.26
N SER A 364 25.04 -15.17 -20.07
CA SER A 364 24.64 -16.54 -19.74
C SER A 364 23.12 -16.67 -19.70
N LYS A 365 22.57 -17.89 -19.80
CA LYS A 365 21.13 -18.12 -19.68
C LYS A 365 20.54 -17.60 -18.34
N ARG A 366 21.30 -17.73 -17.26
CA ARG A 366 20.90 -17.19 -15.95
C ARG A 366 20.79 -15.67 -15.98
N GLU A 367 21.77 -14.98 -16.53
CA GLU A 367 21.76 -13.52 -16.64
C GLU A 367 20.67 -13.04 -17.60
N ALA A 368 20.45 -13.71 -18.73
CA ALA A 368 19.39 -13.41 -19.68
C ALA A 368 17.98 -13.54 -19.05
N SER A 369 17.81 -14.44 -18.07
CA SER A 369 16.53 -14.60 -17.35
C SER A 369 16.13 -13.38 -16.50
N PHE A 370 17.02 -12.46 -16.21
CA PHE A 370 16.70 -11.16 -15.61
C PHE A 370 16.04 -10.19 -16.59
N PHE A 371 16.22 -10.40 -17.88
CA PHE A 371 15.65 -9.59 -18.96
C PHE A 371 14.44 -10.25 -19.62
N THR A 372 14.32 -11.59 -19.49
CA THR A 372 13.27 -12.35 -20.15
C THR A 372 12.61 -13.28 -19.16
N PHE A 373 11.34 -13.01 -18.85
CA PHE A 373 10.58 -13.73 -17.83
C PHE A 373 9.09 -13.73 -18.12
N GLN A 374 8.39 -14.69 -17.56
CA GLN A 374 6.92 -14.76 -17.60
C GLN A 374 6.31 -14.83 -16.20
N ASN A 375 5.10 -14.32 -16.08
CA ASN A 375 4.33 -14.38 -14.84
C ASN A 375 2.83 -14.29 -15.16
N SER A 376 1.99 -14.26 -14.13
CA SER A 376 0.55 -14.08 -14.26
C SER A 376 0.03 -13.00 -13.33
N ILE A 377 -1.04 -12.36 -13.76
CA ILE A 377 -1.81 -11.42 -12.96
C ILE A 377 -3.23 -11.96 -12.77
N LYS A 378 -3.76 -11.82 -11.57
CA LYS A 378 -5.12 -12.26 -11.22
C LYS A 378 -5.87 -11.11 -10.57
N ASN A 379 -7.09 -10.89 -11.01
CA ASN A 379 -8.00 -9.96 -10.35
C ASN A 379 -9.39 -10.58 -10.22
N GLN A 380 -10.01 -10.34 -9.08
CA GLN A 380 -11.40 -10.68 -8.78
C GLN A 380 -12.03 -9.46 -8.12
N ALA A 381 -13.02 -8.88 -8.77
CA ALA A 381 -13.61 -7.62 -8.30
C ALA A 381 -14.54 -7.81 -7.10
N TYR A 382 -15.17 -8.99 -6.96
CA TYR A 382 -16.06 -9.31 -5.86
C TYR A 382 -15.87 -10.73 -5.34
N HIS A 383 -15.78 -10.90 -4.02
CA HIS A 383 -15.60 -12.20 -3.34
C HIS A 383 -16.85 -12.58 -2.56
N GLN A 384 -17.55 -13.63 -2.97
CA GLN A 384 -18.76 -14.11 -2.29
C GLN A 384 -18.49 -14.65 -0.86
N GLY A 385 -17.26 -15.06 -0.56
CA GLY A 385 -16.86 -15.49 0.80
C GLY A 385 -16.82 -14.38 1.85
N ASN A 386 -16.88 -13.10 1.44
CA ASN A 386 -16.96 -11.94 2.33
C ASN A 386 -17.97 -10.92 1.75
N PRO A 387 -19.29 -11.21 1.83
CA PRO A 387 -20.31 -10.46 1.10
C PRO A 387 -20.50 -9.02 1.57
N ILE A 388 -20.90 -8.15 0.63
CA ILE A 388 -21.43 -6.82 0.94
C ILE A 388 -22.93 -6.97 1.11
N TYR A 389 -23.42 -6.83 2.33
CA TYR A 389 -24.83 -6.97 2.62
C TYR A 389 -25.62 -5.68 2.40
N ILE A 390 -26.76 -5.83 1.75
CA ILE A 390 -27.77 -4.77 1.56
C ILE A 390 -28.90 -4.99 2.55
N LEU A 391 -29.20 -3.94 3.33
CA LEU A 391 -30.29 -3.91 4.30
C LEU A 391 -31.53 -3.29 3.65
N ASN A 392 -32.59 -4.07 3.46
CA ASN A 392 -33.85 -3.57 2.92
C ASN A 392 -34.74 -2.90 4.00
N LYS A 393 -35.82 -2.25 3.58
CA LYS A 393 -36.77 -1.57 4.48
C LYS A 393 -37.48 -2.49 5.46
N LYS A 394 -37.51 -3.81 5.21
CA LYS A 394 -38.11 -4.84 6.09
C LYS A 394 -37.10 -5.39 7.08
N GLY A 395 -35.86 -4.87 7.13
CA GLY A 395 -34.81 -5.33 8.01
C GLY A 395 -34.13 -6.63 7.58
N GLN A 396 -34.32 -7.07 6.33
CA GLN A 396 -33.71 -8.28 5.79
C GLN A 396 -32.38 -7.96 5.10
N LEU A 397 -31.43 -8.88 5.19
CA LEU A 397 -30.12 -8.79 4.55
C LEU A 397 -30.10 -9.62 3.25
N LYS A 398 -29.52 -9.05 2.21
CA LYS A 398 -29.22 -9.76 0.95
C LYS A 398 -27.82 -9.41 0.50
N ASP A 399 -27.10 -10.36 -0.08
CA ASP A 399 -25.84 -10.08 -0.78
C ASP A 399 -26.11 -9.10 -1.93
N ILE A 400 -25.19 -8.17 -2.20
CA ILE A 400 -25.27 -7.22 -3.31
C ILE A 400 -25.45 -7.95 -4.66
N ALA A 401 -24.84 -9.11 -4.85
CA ALA A 401 -24.96 -9.91 -6.07
C ALA A 401 -26.38 -10.45 -6.30
N GLU A 402 -27.18 -10.56 -5.21
CA GLU A 402 -28.57 -11.00 -5.26
C GLU A 402 -29.57 -9.81 -5.20
N ALA A 403 -29.15 -8.70 -4.55
CA ALA A 403 -29.98 -7.52 -4.35
C ALA A 403 -30.02 -6.60 -5.57
N SER A 404 -28.96 -6.66 -6.38
CA SER A 404 -28.82 -5.85 -7.59
C SER A 404 -29.65 -6.43 -8.74
N ASP A 405 -30.24 -5.55 -9.54
CA ASP A 405 -30.90 -5.88 -10.80
C ASP A 405 -29.92 -5.93 -12.00
N GLN A 406 -28.64 -5.63 -11.79
CA GLN A 406 -27.60 -5.72 -12.80
C GLN A 406 -27.06 -7.15 -12.95
N LEU A 407 -27.38 -7.81 -14.06
CA LEU A 407 -26.89 -9.14 -14.42
C LEU A 407 -25.36 -9.28 -14.41
N ASN A 408 -24.63 -8.17 -14.59
CA ASN A 408 -23.17 -8.15 -14.69
C ASN A 408 -22.44 -8.31 -13.34
N LEU A 409 -23.10 -8.11 -12.20
CA LEU A 409 -22.44 -8.24 -10.88
C LEU A 409 -22.02 -9.69 -10.60
N GLN A 410 -22.80 -10.66 -11.05
CA GLN A 410 -22.41 -12.07 -10.94
C GLN A 410 -21.11 -12.37 -11.73
N ALA A 411 -20.90 -11.70 -12.87
CA ALA A 411 -19.67 -11.82 -13.64
C ALA A 411 -18.43 -11.24 -12.91
N LEU A 412 -18.63 -10.33 -11.96
CA LEU A 412 -17.54 -9.77 -11.15
C LEU A 412 -17.00 -10.75 -10.09
N THR A 413 -17.75 -11.82 -9.79
CA THR A 413 -17.33 -12.87 -8.85
C THR A 413 -16.30 -13.81 -9.45
N ASN A 414 -16.21 -13.89 -10.78
CA ASN A 414 -15.27 -14.78 -11.45
C ASN A 414 -13.87 -14.15 -11.49
N PRO A 415 -12.82 -14.86 -11.03
CA PRO A 415 -11.46 -14.39 -11.17
C PRO A 415 -11.03 -14.34 -12.64
N VAL A 416 -10.41 -13.24 -13.03
CA VAL A 416 -9.81 -13.09 -14.36
C VAL A 416 -8.30 -13.23 -14.19
N VAL A 417 -7.73 -14.23 -14.88
CA VAL A 417 -6.28 -14.47 -14.92
C VAL A 417 -5.78 -14.11 -16.32
N LYS A 418 -4.67 -13.38 -16.38
CA LYS A 418 -3.92 -13.13 -17.60
C LYS A 418 -2.45 -13.47 -17.37
N TYR A 419 -1.81 -13.95 -18.40
CA TYR A 419 -0.39 -14.30 -18.40
C TYR A 419 0.38 -13.27 -19.20
N PHE A 420 1.60 -12.99 -18.80
CA PHE A 420 2.47 -12.08 -19.53
C PHE A 420 3.88 -12.59 -19.63
N ILE A 421 4.55 -12.18 -20.70
CA ILE A 421 5.98 -12.38 -20.94
C ILE A 421 6.63 -11.02 -21.16
N CYS A 422 7.79 -10.82 -20.54
CA CYS A 422 8.62 -9.64 -20.71
C CYS A 422 9.92 -10.01 -21.37
N TYR A 423 10.42 -9.14 -22.27
CA TYR A 423 11.71 -9.32 -22.96
C TYR A 423 12.22 -7.99 -23.52
N PRO A 424 13.49 -7.82 -23.88
CA PRO A 424 14.03 -6.64 -24.55
C PRO A 424 13.32 -6.33 -25.87
N LYS A 425 13.30 -5.01 -26.24
CA LYS A 425 12.70 -4.56 -27.51
C LYS A 425 13.62 -4.79 -28.67
#